data_585c9d34074e5aae505833eee67be873
#
_entry.id   585c9d34074e5aae505833eee67be873
#
_cell.length_a   1.000
_cell.length_b   1.000
_cell.length_c   1.000
_cell.angle_alpha   90.00
_cell.angle_beta   90.00
_cell.angle_gamma   90.00
#
_symmetry.space_group_name_H-M   'P 1'
#
loop_
_entity.id
_entity.type
_entity.pdbx_description
1 polymer ?
#
loop_
_entity_poly.entity_id
_entity_poly.type
_entity_poly.pdbx_seq_one_letter_code
_entity_poly.pdbx_strand_id
1 'polypeptide(L)'
;NVIALTASATPEVVEDIITELDFISPKVFKQSFYRPNIAYMVFEEEDKYFRLEAILIKNKQPSIIYVRNRRLTLEITQYLESKNITSTYYHGGLNDWLSSKKQVMVATNAFGMGIDKSDVKTVIHINLPDSIESYFQEAGRAGRDEAKAYAVILKNKNDNIALNNQFLKVLPTVDFVKIVYRKLCSYFQISYGEGSYQTFDFNFNDFCKTYKFNTVTTYNTLNILDNTSVITLSKQFNKRIEVQFLISSHALFKYLDSHKDFDIIIKSILEPMAEFLSTVLKLIVA
;
A
#
# COMPACT_ATOMS: atom_id res chain seq x y z
N ASN A 1 5.85 -15.87 -28.39
CA ASN A 1 7.05 -15.50 -27.62
C ASN A 1 6.63 -14.59 -26.47
N VAL A 2 7.03 -14.92 -25.25
CA VAL A 2 6.78 -14.15 -24.03
C VAL A 2 8.11 -13.62 -23.50
N ILE A 3 8.12 -12.37 -23.02
CA ILE A 3 9.26 -11.73 -22.36
C ILE A 3 8.78 -11.23 -21.02
N ALA A 4 9.44 -11.63 -19.94
CA ALA A 4 9.25 -11.08 -18.61
C ALA A 4 10.39 -10.12 -18.27
N LEU A 5 10.06 -8.89 -17.87
CA LEU A 5 11.03 -7.87 -17.51
C LEU A 5 10.79 -7.43 -16.05
N THR A 6 11.85 -7.39 -15.27
CA THR A 6 11.80 -6.92 -13.89
C THR A 6 13.10 -6.22 -13.50
N ALA A 7 13.04 -5.25 -12.62
CA ALA A 7 14.20 -4.49 -12.15
C ALA A 7 14.84 -5.06 -10.87
N SER A 8 14.16 -5.95 -10.13
CA SER A 8 14.56 -6.33 -8.77
C SER A 8 14.11 -7.74 -8.37
N ALA A 9 14.14 -8.69 -9.32
CA ALA A 9 13.78 -10.07 -8.99
C ALA A 9 14.89 -10.76 -8.17
N THR A 10 14.51 -11.37 -7.04
CA THR A 10 15.34 -12.33 -6.32
C THR A 10 15.42 -13.66 -7.09
N PRO A 11 16.36 -14.56 -6.76
CA PRO A 11 16.41 -15.88 -7.40
C PRO A 11 15.07 -16.64 -7.33
N GLU A 12 14.39 -16.59 -6.17
CA GLU A 12 13.09 -17.23 -5.96
C GLU A 12 12.03 -16.63 -6.89
N VAL A 13 11.96 -15.30 -7.00
CA VAL A 13 11.03 -14.62 -7.90
C VAL A 13 11.28 -14.97 -9.37
N VAL A 14 12.53 -15.20 -9.77
CA VAL A 14 12.86 -15.66 -11.13
C VAL A 14 12.32 -17.07 -11.37
N GLU A 15 12.44 -17.97 -10.39
CA GLU A 15 11.91 -19.33 -10.47
C GLU A 15 10.37 -19.33 -10.52
N ASP A 16 9.72 -18.49 -9.70
CA ASP A 16 8.27 -18.29 -9.73
C ASP A 16 7.80 -17.79 -11.10
N ILE A 17 8.48 -16.78 -11.68
CA ILE A 17 8.14 -16.26 -13.01
C ILE A 17 8.28 -17.35 -14.09
N ILE A 18 9.31 -18.18 -14.02
CA ILE A 18 9.53 -19.28 -14.98
C ILE A 18 8.39 -20.29 -14.87
N THR A 19 8.01 -20.64 -13.65
CA THR A 19 6.96 -21.63 -13.36
C THR A 19 5.56 -21.12 -13.70
N GLU A 20 5.20 -19.92 -13.23
CA GLU A 20 3.85 -19.35 -13.40
C GLU A 20 3.53 -18.96 -14.85
N LEU A 21 4.57 -18.64 -15.64
CA LEU A 21 4.40 -18.30 -17.06
C LEU A 21 4.72 -19.48 -18.01
N ASP A 22 4.88 -20.68 -17.48
CA ASP A 22 5.16 -21.92 -18.24
C ASP A 22 6.30 -21.76 -19.28
N PHE A 23 7.40 -21.09 -18.89
CA PHE A 23 8.52 -20.91 -19.79
C PHE A 23 9.22 -22.23 -20.09
N ILE A 24 9.23 -22.64 -21.37
CA ILE A 24 9.99 -23.80 -21.86
C ILE A 24 11.39 -23.36 -22.26
N SER A 25 12.41 -23.82 -21.57
CA SER A 25 13.83 -23.49 -21.80
C SER A 25 14.09 -21.96 -21.81
N PRO A 26 13.80 -21.23 -20.71
CA PRO A 26 13.93 -19.79 -20.65
C PRO A 26 15.41 -19.36 -20.75
N LYS A 27 15.65 -18.25 -21.43
CA LYS A 27 16.95 -17.56 -21.38
C LYS A 27 16.84 -16.45 -20.35
N VAL A 28 17.57 -16.58 -19.24
CA VAL A 28 17.60 -15.59 -18.16
C VAL A 28 18.82 -14.70 -18.30
N PHE A 29 18.58 -13.39 -18.47
CA PHE A 29 19.65 -12.39 -18.52
C PHE A 29 19.64 -11.64 -17.18
N LYS A 30 20.78 -11.66 -16.48
CA LYS A 30 20.92 -10.98 -15.18
C LYS A 30 22.01 -9.91 -15.29
N GLN A 31 21.75 -8.75 -14.71
CA GLN A 31 22.75 -7.70 -14.54
C GLN A 31 22.92 -7.41 -13.04
N SER A 32 24.13 -6.98 -12.66
CA SER A 32 24.42 -6.62 -11.29
C SER A 32 23.57 -5.42 -10.83
N PHE A 33 23.04 -5.48 -9.62
CA PHE A 33 22.37 -4.35 -8.97
C PHE A 33 23.35 -3.28 -8.49
N TYR A 34 24.64 -3.56 -8.48
CA TYR A 34 25.65 -2.61 -8.02
C TYR A 34 25.73 -1.39 -8.93
N ARG A 35 25.58 -0.22 -8.34
CA ARG A 35 25.67 1.09 -9.00
C ARG A 35 26.88 1.83 -8.42
N PRO A 36 28.04 1.83 -9.09
CA PRO A 36 29.29 2.41 -8.55
C PRO A 36 29.21 3.93 -8.36
N ASN A 37 28.32 4.58 -9.06
CA ASN A 37 28.09 6.03 -8.98
C ASN A 37 27.17 6.46 -7.84
N ILE A 38 26.50 5.54 -7.13
CA ILE A 38 25.60 5.86 -6.02
C ILE A 38 26.28 5.57 -4.68
N ALA A 39 26.42 6.58 -3.84
CA ALA A 39 26.83 6.42 -2.44
C ALA A 39 25.61 6.16 -1.55
N TYR A 40 25.52 4.97 -0.98
CA TYR A 40 24.48 4.58 -0.04
C TYR A 40 24.88 4.99 1.38
N MET A 41 24.04 5.76 2.06
CA MET A 41 24.34 6.34 3.36
C MET A 41 23.15 6.16 4.31
N VAL A 42 23.44 5.86 5.58
CA VAL A 42 22.44 5.78 6.64
C VAL A 42 22.88 6.72 7.76
N PHE A 43 22.01 7.64 8.15
CA PHE A 43 22.22 8.50 9.29
C PHE A 43 21.22 8.17 10.39
N GLU A 44 21.72 8.01 11.61
CA GLU A 44 20.88 7.90 12.81
C GLU A 44 20.80 9.28 13.46
N GLU A 45 19.62 9.91 13.37
CA GLU A 45 19.38 11.29 13.77
C GLU A 45 18.08 11.41 14.55
N GLU A 46 18.12 12.05 15.71
CA GLU A 46 16.90 12.34 16.45
C GLU A 46 16.05 13.38 15.73
N ASP A 47 16.66 14.44 15.18
CA ASP A 47 16.01 15.44 14.35
C ASP A 47 16.31 15.21 12.86
N LYS A 48 15.44 14.43 12.21
CA LYS A 48 15.55 14.13 10.80
C LYS A 48 15.36 15.37 9.92
N TYR A 49 14.54 16.33 10.36
CA TYR A 49 14.27 17.53 9.56
C TYR A 49 15.50 18.44 9.52
N PHE A 50 16.19 18.60 10.61
CA PHE A 50 17.46 19.31 10.63
C PHE A 50 18.49 18.69 9.69
N ARG A 51 18.64 17.36 9.72
CA ARG A 51 19.59 16.66 8.83
C ARG A 51 19.15 16.77 7.37
N LEU A 52 17.86 16.65 7.09
CA LEU A 52 17.29 16.82 5.75
C LEU A 52 17.62 18.20 5.17
N GLU A 53 17.37 19.26 5.93
CA GLU A 53 17.68 20.63 5.56
C GLU A 53 19.18 20.80 5.25
N ALA A 54 20.04 20.32 6.12
CA ALA A 54 21.50 20.39 5.93
C ALA A 54 21.98 19.69 4.64
N ILE A 55 21.39 18.54 4.31
CA ILE A 55 21.71 17.82 3.06
C ILE A 55 21.27 18.64 1.84
N LEU A 56 20.05 19.18 1.84
CA LEU A 56 19.47 19.87 0.70
C LEU A 56 20.09 21.26 0.47
N ILE A 57 20.50 21.94 1.53
CA ILE A 57 21.25 23.22 1.42
C ILE A 57 22.63 22.99 0.79
N LYS A 58 23.30 21.90 1.21
CA LYS A 58 24.62 21.55 0.68
C LYS A 58 24.56 21.03 -0.75
N ASN A 59 23.49 20.32 -1.12
CA ASN A 59 23.28 19.75 -2.45
C ASN A 59 22.01 20.34 -3.09
N LYS A 60 22.18 21.42 -3.85
CA LYS A 60 21.08 22.14 -4.52
C LYS A 60 20.61 21.48 -5.82
N GLN A 61 21.03 20.26 -6.10
CA GLN A 61 20.65 19.51 -7.29
C GLN A 61 19.27 18.85 -7.13
N PRO A 62 18.63 18.42 -8.23
CA PRO A 62 17.35 17.73 -8.16
C PRO A 62 17.38 16.56 -7.18
N SER A 63 16.41 16.51 -6.28
CA SER A 63 16.32 15.53 -5.21
C SER A 63 14.91 14.96 -5.08
N ILE A 64 14.83 13.71 -4.63
CA ILE A 64 13.55 13.05 -4.29
C ILE A 64 13.59 12.71 -2.79
N ILE A 65 12.48 12.99 -2.10
CA ILE A 65 12.28 12.60 -0.71
C ILE A 65 11.13 11.61 -0.65
N TYR A 66 11.41 10.40 -0.18
CA TYR A 66 10.40 9.37 0.04
C TYR A 66 9.86 9.41 1.46
N VAL A 67 8.54 9.40 1.56
CA VAL A 67 7.79 9.41 2.81
C VAL A 67 6.68 8.35 2.78
N ARG A 68 6.22 7.93 3.96
CA ARG A 68 5.27 6.82 4.10
C ARG A 68 3.85 7.16 3.62
N ASN A 69 3.39 8.38 3.78
CA ASN A 69 2.00 8.74 3.50
C ASN A 69 1.86 10.14 2.89
N ARG A 70 0.69 10.38 2.27
CA ARG A 70 0.38 11.66 1.59
C ARG A 70 0.37 12.88 2.52
N ARG A 71 0.03 12.72 3.80
CA ARG A 71 0.04 13.83 4.75
C ARG A 71 1.47 14.35 4.94
N LEU A 72 2.43 13.44 5.11
CA LEU A 72 3.85 13.79 5.24
C LEU A 72 4.42 14.46 3.98
N THR A 73 3.89 14.16 2.77
CA THR A 73 4.36 14.86 1.57
C THR A 73 4.06 16.36 1.65
N LEU A 74 2.87 16.73 2.11
CA LEU A 74 2.49 18.14 2.28
C LEU A 74 3.27 18.80 3.41
N GLU A 75 3.36 18.14 4.56
CA GLU A 75 4.06 18.64 5.75
C GLU A 75 5.53 18.95 5.44
N ILE A 76 6.25 18.02 4.82
CA ILE A 76 7.66 18.23 4.47
C ILE A 76 7.81 19.27 3.38
N THR A 77 6.93 19.33 2.38
CA THR A 77 6.97 20.38 1.36
C THR A 77 6.82 21.76 1.99
N GLN A 78 5.84 21.96 2.88
CA GLN A 78 5.65 23.22 3.59
C GLN A 78 6.87 23.57 4.47
N TYR A 79 7.42 22.59 5.18
CA TYR A 79 8.63 22.79 5.96
C TYR A 79 9.80 23.26 5.10
N LEU A 80 10.06 22.61 3.97
CA LEU A 80 11.16 22.97 3.07
C LEU A 80 10.95 24.35 2.45
N GLU A 81 9.74 24.70 2.05
CA GLU A 81 9.43 26.03 1.53
C GLU A 81 9.62 27.12 2.59
N SER A 82 9.29 26.86 3.87
CA SER A 82 9.58 27.77 4.98
C SER A 82 11.08 28.03 5.19
N LYS A 83 11.92 27.10 4.69
CA LYS A 83 13.39 27.19 4.72
C LYS A 83 14.00 27.70 3.39
N ASN A 84 13.17 28.26 2.49
CA ASN A 84 13.57 28.71 1.15
C ASN A 84 14.17 27.61 0.25
N ILE A 85 13.81 26.34 0.49
CA ILE A 85 14.15 25.20 -0.36
C ILE A 85 12.96 24.95 -1.27
N THR A 86 13.12 25.19 -2.58
CA THR A 86 12.04 25.06 -3.55
C THR A 86 11.63 23.61 -3.68
N SER A 87 10.40 23.28 -3.26
CA SER A 87 9.92 21.93 -3.20
C SER A 87 8.51 21.78 -3.79
N THR A 88 8.14 20.57 -4.10
CA THR A 88 6.79 20.20 -4.53
C THR A 88 6.48 18.76 -4.13
N TYR A 89 5.21 18.35 -4.25
CA TYR A 89 4.78 16.98 -4.01
C TYR A 89 4.12 16.36 -5.24
N TYR A 90 4.11 15.04 -5.31
CA TYR A 90 3.82 14.27 -6.52
C TYR A 90 2.52 14.66 -7.25
N HIS A 91 1.42 14.90 -6.56
CA HIS A 91 0.12 15.17 -7.21
C HIS A 91 -0.09 16.63 -7.64
N GLY A 92 0.80 17.57 -7.30
CA GLY A 92 0.61 19.00 -7.55
C GLY A 92 1.67 19.70 -8.37
N GLY A 93 2.84 19.12 -8.61
CA GLY A 93 3.95 19.86 -9.20
C GLY A 93 4.99 19.05 -9.95
N LEU A 94 4.59 17.92 -10.54
CA LEU A 94 5.50 17.05 -11.28
C LEU A 94 6.23 17.80 -12.42
N ASN A 95 5.51 18.58 -13.20
CA ASN A 95 6.08 19.31 -14.34
C ASN A 95 7.11 20.37 -13.92
N ASP A 96 6.89 21.04 -12.80
CA ASP A 96 7.82 22.03 -12.28
C ASP A 96 9.11 21.40 -11.77
N TRP A 97 9.02 20.20 -11.18
CA TRP A 97 10.20 19.46 -10.80
C TRP A 97 10.93 18.85 -11.99
N LEU A 98 10.22 18.28 -12.95
CA LEU A 98 10.81 17.74 -14.18
C LEU A 98 11.57 18.83 -14.96
N SER A 99 11.01 20.04 -15.03
CA SER A 99 11.66 21.22 -15.67
C SER A 99 12.69 21.91 -14.78
N SER A 100 13.03 21.33 -13.62
CA SER A 100 14.01 21.88 -12.66
C SER A 100 13.67 23.25 -12.08
N LYS A 101 12.41 23.71 -12.16
CA LYS A 101 11.93 24.90 -11.46
C LYS A 101 11.84 24.69 -9.96
N LYS A 102 11.62 23.44 -9.52
CA LYS A 102 11.63 23.01 -8.13
C LYS A 102 12.78 22.04 -7.90
N GLN A 103 13.54 22.25 -6.82
CA GLN A 103 14.70 21.41 -6.46
C GLN A 103 14.25 20.04 -5.97
N VAL A 104 13.22 19.99 -5.15
CA VAL A 104 12.85 18.80 -4.38
C VAL A 104 11.47 18.30 -4.77
N MET A 105 11.36 16.99 -5.01
CA MET A 105 10.11 16.24 -5.10
C MET A 105 9.89 15.45 -3.82
N VAL A 106 8.79 15.70 -3.11
CA VAL A 106 8.37 14.89 -1.96
C VAL A 106 7.28 13.93 -2.38
N ALA A 107 7.48 12.64 -2.17
CA ALA A 107 6.60 11.61 -2.71
C ALA A 107 6.46 10.38 -1.79
N THR A 108 5.43 9.60 -2.01
CA THR A 108 5.29 8.25 -1.44
C THR A 108 5.84 7.20 -2.41
N ASN A 109 5.90 5.94 -2.00
CA ASN A 109 6.30 4.79 -2.84
C ASN A 109 5.48 4.65 -4.14
N ALA A 110 4.25 5.19 -4.19
CA ALA A 110 3.45 5.25 -5.42
C ALA A 110 4.08 6.14 -6.51
N PHE A 111 5.06 6.98 -6.14
CA PHE A 111 5.84 7.80 -7.07
C PHE A 111 6.93 6.95 -7.70
N GLY A 112 6.81 6.70 -8.98
CA GLY A 112 7.93 6.02 -9.61
C GLY A 112 7.65 5.35 -10.94
N MET A 113 6.50 4.77 -11.17
CA MET A 113 6.20 4.16 -12.46
C MET A 113 6.11 5.24 -13.54
N GLY A 114 6.95 5.10 -14.58
CA GLY A 114 6.93 5.99 -15.74
C GLY A 114 7.61 7.36 -15.55
N ILE A 115 8.27 7.62 -14.43
CA ILE A 115 9.00 8.88 -14.22
C ILE A 115 10.47 8.67 -14.53
N ASP A 116 10.93 9.37 -15.55
CA ASP A 116 12.33 9.39 -15.98
C ASP A 116 12.91 10.81 -15.90
N LYS A 117 13.73 11.04 -14.88
CA LYS A 117 14.55 12.25 -14.71
C LYS A 117 15.97 11.80 -14.41
N SER A 118 16.86 11.98 -15.38
CA SER A 118 18.21 11.42 -15.32
C SER A 118 19.14 12.14 -14.34
N ASP A 119 18.92 13.43 -14.09
CA ASP A 119 19.77 14.32 -13.31
C ASP A 119 19.46 14.35 -11.80
N VAL A 120 18.71 13.38 -11.27
CA VAL A 120 18.47 13.27 -9.83
C VAL A 120 19.77 12.92 -9.12
N LYS A 121 20.22 13.79 -8.21
CA LYS A 121 21.48 13.60 -7.48
C LYS A 121 21.31 13.03 -6.08
N THR A 122 20.15 13.21 -5.47
CA THR A 122 19.94 12.72 -4.13
C THR A 122 18.54 12.10 -3.99
N VAL A 123 18.48 10.89 -3.46
CA VAL A 123 17.25 10.25 -3.01
C VAL A 123 17.33 10.09 -1.49
N ILE A 124 16.36 10.62 -0.76
CA ILE A 124 16.33 10.62 0.70
C ILE A 124 15.09 9.89 1.19
N HIS A 125 15.27 8.93 2.09
CA HIS A 125 14.21 8.23 2.78
C HIS A 125 14.08 8.78 4.21
N ILE A 126 12.98 9.48 4.50
CA ILE A 126 12.65 9.97 5.86
C ILE A 126 12.06 8.84 6.70
N ASN A 127 11.33 7.94 6.07
CA ASN A 127 10.83 6.71 6.67
C ASN A 127 11.57 5.53 6.05
N LEU A 128 11.76 4.46 6.84
CA LEU A 128 12.32 3.23 6.31
C LEU A 128 11.41 2.66 5.22
N PRO A 129 11.95 2.22 4.08
CA PRO A 129 11.19 1.57 3.03
C PRO A 129 10.65 0.21 3.50
N ASP A 130 9.59 -0.26 2.85
CA ASP A 130 8.88 -1.48 3.25
C ASP A 130 9.68 -2.76 2.97
N SER A 131 10.59 -2.72 1.99
CA SER A 131 11.49 -3.82 1.64
C SER A 131 12.80 -3.31 1.03
N ILE A 132 13.80 -4.20 0.92
CA ILE A 132 15.07 -3.90 0.27
C ILE A 132 14.85 -3.68 -1.23
N GLU A 133 13.95 -4.41 -1.87
CA GLU A 133 13.61 -4.28 -3.28
C GLU A 133 13.01 -2.90 -3.57
N SER A 134 12.06 -2.46 -2.73
CA SER A 134 11.49 -1.11 -2.82
C SER A 134 12.58 -0.04 -2.64
N TYR A 135 13.45 -0.23 -1.65
CA TYR A 135 14.59 0.66 -1.46
C TYR A 135 15.49 0.77 -2.69
N PHE A 136 15.86 -0.37 -3.30
CA PHE A 136 16.70 -0.37 -4.50
C PHE A 136 16.02 0.32 -5.69
N GLN A 137 14.74 0.10 -5.90
CA GLN A 137 13.96 0.75 -6.97
C GLN A 137 13.90 2.26 -6.76
N GLU A 138 13.69 2.71 -5.53
CA GLU A 138 13.58 4.12 -5.17
C GLU A 138 14.95 4.81 -5.18
N ALA A 139 15.95 4.24 -4.53
CA ALA A 139 17.33 4.72 -4.51
C ALA A 139 17.97 4.73 -5.90
N GLY A 140 17.65 3.74 -6.74
CA GLY A 140 18.13 3.61 -8.11
C GLY A 140 17.67 4.72 -9.07
N ARG A 141 16.78 5.62 -8.63
CA ARG A 141 16.43 6.84 -9.38
C ARG A 141 17.52 7.89 -9.36
N ALA A 142 18.43 7.82 -8.37
CA ALA A 142 19.59 8.69 -8.32
C ALA A 142 20.62 8.31 -9.38
N GLY A 143 21.28 9.30 -9.96
CA GLY A 143 22.44 9.13 -10.84
C GLY A 143 22.19 8.27 -12.07
N ARG A 144 21.06 8.40 -12.73
CA ARG A 144 20.82 7.73 -14.02
C ARG A 144 21.70 8.26 -15.15
N ASP A 145 22.21 9.47 -14.97
CA ASP A 145 23.21 10.11 -15.82
C ASP A 145 24.64 9.64 -15.56
N GLU A 146 24.81 8.55 -14.78
CA GLU A 146 26.11 7.96 -14.39
C GLU A 146 27.00 8.86 -13.55
N ALA A 147 26.59 10.11 -13.29
CA ALA A 147 27.32 10.98 -12.38
C ALA A 147 27.11 10.60 -10.92
N LYS A 148 28.02 11.04 -10.06
CA LYS A 148 27.97 10.75 -8.62
C LYS A 148 26.65 11.21 -8.01
N ALA A 149 26.01 10.30 -7.27
CA ALA A 149 24.72 10.50 -6.66
C ALA A 149 24.68 9.87 -5.24
N TYR A 150 23.64 10.20 -4.49
CA TYR A 150 23.52 9.80 -3.08
C TYR A 150 22.14 9.19 -2.81
N ALA A 151 22.13 8.05 -2.15
CA ALA A 151 20.93 7.44 -1.59
C ALA A 151 21.05 7.46 -0.06
N VAL A 152 20.19 8.23 0.60
CA VAL A 152 20.27 8.53 2.03
C VAL A 152 19.07 7.99 2.75
N ILE A 153 19.29 7.26 3.84
CA ILE A 153 18.25 6.89 4.81
C ILE A 153 18.46 7.72 6.07
N LEU A 154 17.43 8.45 6.50
CA LEU A 154 17.39 9.10 7.80
C LEU A 154 16.54 8.26 8.74
N LYS A 155 17.15 7.68 9.76
CA LYS A 155 16.46 6.84 10.75
C LYS A 155 16.61 7.38 12.15
N ASN A 156 15.64 7.03 13.00
CA ASN A 156 15.71 7.21 14.46
C ASN A 156 15.18 5.97 15.19
N LYS A 157 15.19 5.99 16.50
CA LYS A 157 14.70 4.87 17.31
C LYS A 157 13.22 4.57 17.09
N ASN A 158 12.40 5.59 16.80
CA ASN A 158 10.98 5.42 16.57
C ASN A 158 10.67 4.65 15.28
N ASP A 159 11.56 4.69 14.28
CA ASP A 159 11.38 3.91 13.06
C ASP A 159 11.42 2.41 13.31
N ASN A 160 12.32 1.95 14.18
CA ASN A 160 12.37 0.54 14.56
C ASN A 160 11.10 0.09 15.28
N ILE A 161 10.55 0.96 16.15
CA ILE A 161 9.27 0.69 16.82
C ILE A 161 8.13 0.65 15.79
N ALA A 162 8.11 1.58 14.84
CA ALA A 162 7.10 1.62 13.79
C ALA A 162 7.16 0.39 12.89
N LEU A 163 8.35 -0.05 12.47
CA LEU A 163 8.54 -1.28 11.68
C LEU A 163 8.10 -2.52 12.46
N ASN A 164 8.52 -2.65 13.71
CA ASN A 164 8.10 -3.76 14.55
C ASN A 164 6.58 -3.82 14.70
N ASN A 165 5.92 -2.68 14.90
CA ASN A 165 4.46 -2.62 15.01
C ASN A 165 3.76 -2.94 13.69
N GLN A 166 4.33 -2.51 12.56
CA GLN A 166 3.73 -2.68 11.24
C GLN A 166 3.91 -4.09 10.67
N PHE A 167 5.09 -4.68 10.84
CA PHE A 167 5.44 -5.92 10.16
C PHE A 167 5.54 -7.12 11.12
N LEU A 168 6.12 -6.96 12.31
CA LEU A 168 6.37 -8.10 13.19
C LEU A 168 5.21 -8.40 14.15
N LYS A 169 4.61 -7.36 14.74
CA LYS A 169 3.48 -7.56 15.69
C LYS A 169 2.19 -8.01 15.02
N VAL A 170 2.09 -7.84 13.71
CA VAL A 170 0.92 -8.31 12.93
C VAL A 170 1.10 -9.71 12.35
N LEU A 171 2.32 -10.28 12.45
CA LEU A 171 2.56 -11.68 12.11
C LEU A 171 1.99 -12.57 13.20
N PRO A 172 1.14 -13.54 12.86
CA PRO A 172 0.62 -14.46 13.84
C PRO A 172 1.70 -15.47 14.27
N THR A 173 1.71 -15.80 15.56
CA THR A 173 2.46 -16.95 16.02
C THR A 173 1.77 -18.27 15.61
N VAL A 174 2.52 -19.37 15.55
CA VAL A 174 1.94 -20.70 15.23
C VAL A 174 0.79 -21.05 16.18
N ASP A 175 0.93 -20.71 17.47
CA ASP A 175 -0.13 -20.95 18.44
C ASP A 175 -1.38 -20.11 18.17
N PHE A 176 -1.21 -18.84 17.75
CA PHE A 176 -2.33 -18.00 17.37
C PHE A 176 -3.04 -18.55 16.12
N VAL A 177 -2.30 -19.05 15.13
CA VAL A 177 -2.87 -19.72 13.95
C VAL A 177 -3.75 -20.91 14.36
N LYS A 178 -3.24 -21.77 15.27
CA LYS A 178 -4.02 -22.90 15.82
C LYS A 178 -5.26 -22.43 16.57
N ILE A 179 -5.17 -21.37 17.36
CA ILE A 179 -6.30 -20.80 18.10
C ILE A 179 -7.37 -20.30 17.12
N VAL A 180 -6.97 -19.51 16.11
CA VAL A 180 -7.90 -18.97 15.10
C VAL A 180 -8.61 -20.11 14.36
N TYR A 181 -7.89 -21.14 13.93
CA TYR A 181 -8.48 -22.29 13.25
C TYR A 181 -9.53 -23.01 14.13
N ARG A 182 -9.20 -23.28 15.40
CA ARG A 182 -10.17 -23.87 16.35
C ARG A 182 -11.40 -22.99 16.54
N LYS A 183 -11.21 -21.67 16.60
CA LYS A 183 -12.32 -20.72 16.73
C LYS A 183 -13.16 -20.59 15.47
N LEU A 184 -12.57 -20.79 14.29
CA LEU A 184 -13.33 -20.93 13.03
C LEU A 184 -14.23 -22.16 13.07
N CYS A 185 -13.70 -23.30 13.47
CA CYS A 185 -14.52 -24.52 13.64
C CYS A 185 -15.67 -24.28 14.63
N SER A 186 -15.37 -23.62 15.76
CA SER A 186 -16.42 -23.31 16.76
C SER A 186 -17.44 -22.29 16.22
N TYR A 187 -17.02 -21.30 15.43
CA TYR A 187 -17.89 -20.28 14.84
C TYR A 187 -18.86 -20.89 13.82
N PHE A 188 -18.39 -21.84 13.01
CA PHE A 188 -19.20 -22.58 12.04
C PHE A 188 -19.87 -23.81 12.61
N GLN A 189 -19.70 -24.10 13.91
CA GLN A 189 -20.28 -25.26 14.61
C GLN A 189 -19.90 -26.60 13.97
N ILE A 190 -18.65 -26.71 13.49
CA ILE A 190 -18.10 -27.97 12.95
C ILE A 190 -17.05 -28.55 13.91
N SER A 191 -16.91 -29.88 13.88
CA SER A 191 -15.88 -30.55 14.64
C SER A 191 -14.49 -30.21 14.10
N TYR A 192 -13.49 -30.20 14.97
CA TYR A 192 -12.11 -29.95 14.57
C TYR A 192 -11.60 -30.95 13.54
N GLY A 193 -11.19 -30.49 12.36
CA GLY A 193 -10.74 -31.34 11.26
C GLY A 193 -11.86 -31.82 10.32
N GLU A 194 -13.12 -31.52 10.62
CA GLU A 194 -14.27 -31.79 9.76
C GLU A 194 -14.60 -30.57 8.87
N GLY A 195 -15.62 -30.70 8.03
CA GLY A 195 -16.10 -29.63 7.16
C GLY A 195 -15.41 -29.56 5.80
N SER A 196 -14.68 -30.60 5.38
CA SER A 196 -14.06 -30.71 4.06
C SER A 196 -15.09 -30.46 2.95
N TYR A 197 -14.76 -29.61 1.99
CA TYR A 197 -15.61 -29.20 0.84
C TYR A 197 -16.91 -28.46 1.21
N GLN A 198 -17.10 -28.08 2.46
CA GLN A 198 -18.24 -27.25 2.87
C GLN A 198 -17.84 -25.75 2.75
N THR A 199 -18.79 -24.94 2.27
CA THR A 199 -18.65 -23.48 2.16
C THR A 199 -19.55 -22.81 3.18
N PHE A 200 -19.03 -21.83 3.89
CA PHE A 200 -19.74 -21.09 4.93
C PHE A 200 -19.72 -19.60 4.65
N ASP A 201 -20.82 -18.92 4.92
CA ASP A 201 -20.86 -17.47 4.96
C ASP A 201 -20.08 -16.97 6.17
N PHE A 202 -19.11 -16.10 5.96
CA PHE A 202 -18.19 -15.64 6.98
C PHE A 202 -18.24 -14.14 7.20
N ASN A 203 -18.68 -13.73 8.38
CA ASN A 203 -18.57 -12.33 8.80
C ASN A 203 -17.30 -12.14 9.63
N PHE A 204 -16.24 -11.67 8.96
CA PHE A 204 -14.93 -11.45 9.56
C PHE A 204 -14.95 -10.49 10.77
N ASN A 205 -15.69 -9.39 10.66
CA ASN A 205 -15.74 -8.40 11.74
C ASN A 205 -16.46 -8.95 12.98
N ASP A 206 -17.53 -9.68 12.77
CA ASP A 206 -18.28 -10.36 13.84
C ASP A 206 -17.41 -11.42 14.51
N PHE A 207 -16.71 -12.24 13.73
CA PHE A 207 -15.76 -13.23 14.24
C PHE A 207 -14.69 -12.59 15.13
N CYS A 208 -14.03 -11.52 14.65
CA CYS A 208 -13.01 -10.83 15.43
C CYS A 208 -13.58 -10.22 16.73
N LYS A 209 -14.79 -9.68 16.68
CA LYS A 209 -15.47 -9.09 17.84
C LYS A 209 -15.85 -10.18 18.86
N THR A 210 -16.42 -11.28 18.41
CA THR A 210 -16.86 -12.42 19.25
C THR A 210 -15.70 -13.00 20.05
N TYR A 211 -14.55 -13.20 19.39
CA TYR A 211 -13.39 -13.82 20.05
C TYR A 211 -12.36 -12.79 20.56
N LYS A 212 -12.65 -11.48 20.47
CA LYS A 212 -11.76 -10.37 20.88
C LYS A 212 -10.39 -10.44 20.21
N PHE A 213 -10.36 -10.81 18.93
CA PHE A 213 -9.14 -10.90 18.15
C PHE A 213 -8.78 -9.56 17.50
N ASN A 214 -7.46 -9.33 17.35
CA ASN A 214 -6.98 -8.22 16.53
C ASN A 214 -7.27 -8.50 15.05
N THR A 215 -7.95 -7.58 14.37
CA THR A 215 -8.39 -7.77 12.98
C THR A 215 -7.22 -7.99 12.00
N VAL A 216 -6.13 -7.22 12.13
CA VAL A 216 -4.98 -7.32 11.21
C VAL A 216 -4.28 -8.67 11.36
N THR A 217 -3.96 -9.07 12.60
CA THR A 217 -3.29 -10.35 12.87
C THR A 217 -4.18 -11.53 12.47
N THR A 218 -5.49 -11.41 12.70
CA THR A 218 -6.46 -12.47 12.31
C THR A 218 -6.59 -12.58 10.79
N TYR A 219 -6.62 -11.45 10.07
CA TYR A 219 -6.63 -11.45 8.61
C TYR A 219 -5.38 -12.11 8.03
N ASN A 220 -4.19 -11.77 8.56
CA ASN A 220 -2.94 -12.42 8.16
C ASN A 220 -2.94 -13.92 8.47
N THR A 221 -3.55 -14.32 9.60
CA THR A 221 -3.72 -15.74 9.95
C THR A 221 -4.60 -16.48 8.95
N LEU A 222 -5.72 -15.87 8.54
CA LEU A 222 -6.60 -16.46 7.52
C LEU A 222 -5.90 -16.64 6.18
N ASN A 223 -5.11 -15.64 5.76
CA ASN A 223 -4.30 -15.75 4.54
C ASN A 223 -3.24 -16.86 4.63
N ILE A 224 -2.62 -17.06 5.80
CA ILE A 224 -1.69 -18.18 6.00
C ILE A 224 -2.43 -19.52 5.86
N LEU A 225 -3.61 -19.65 6.47
CA LEU A 225 -4.43 -20.87 6.36
C LEU A 225 -4.90 -21.11 4.92
N ASP A 226 -5.21 -20.07 4.15
CA ASP A 226 -5.57 -20.15 2.73
C ASP A 226 -4.35 -20.57 1.88
N ASN A 227 -3.22 -19.89 2.02
CA ASN A 227 -2.00 -20.22 1.30
C ASN A 227 -1.44 -21.62 1.60
N THR A 228 -1.72 -22.15 2.79
CA THR A 228 -1.34 -23.51 3.18
C THR A 228 -2.41 -24.54 2.82
N SER A 229 -3.46 -24.15 2.09
CA SER A 229 -4.57 -25.00 1.67
C SER A 229 -5.32 -25.70 2.83
N VAL A 230 -5.28 -25.13 4.02
CA VAL A 230 -6.06 -25.58 5.18
C VAL A 230 -7.51 -25.09 5.09
N ILE A 231 -7.71 -23.91 4.56
CA ILE A 231 -9.01 -23.34 4.19
C ILE A 231 -8.90 -22.71 2.79
N THR A 232 -10.04 -22.35 2.21
CA THR A 232 -10.08 -21.52 0.99
C THR A 232 -10.91 -20.29 1.27
N LEU A 233 -10.32 -19.12 1.07
CA LEU A 233 -11.02 -17.84 1.16
C LEU A 233 -11.57 -17.46 -0.22
N SER A 234 -12.87 -17.16 -0.31
CA SER A 234 -13.39 -16.57 -1.54
C SER A 234 -12.75 -15.19 -1.77
N LYS A 235 -12.20 -14.97 -2.97
CA LYS A 235 -11.65 -13.66 -3.36
C LYS A 235 -12.74 -12.61 -3.61
N GLN A 236 -14.00 -13.01 -3.56
CA GLN A 236 -15.14 -12.11 -3.53
C GLN A 236 -15.29 -11.55 -2.13
N PHE A 237 -14.44 -10.58 -1.79
CA PHE A 237 -14.86 -9.62 -0.78
C PHE A 237 -16.12 -8.96 -1.33
N ASN A 238 -17.25 -9.16 -0.67
CA ASN A 238 -18.37 -8.23 -0.81
C ASN A 238 -17.81 -6.87 -0.37
N LYS A 239 -17.21 -6.14 -1.30
CA LYS A 239 -16.96 -4.73 -1.12
C LYS A 239 -18.34 -4.16 -0.89
N ARG A 240 -18.64 -3.74 0.35
CA ARG A 240 -19.74 -2.81 0.57
C ARG A 240 -19.39 -1.61 -0.29
N ILE A 241 -20.08 -1.46 -1.41
CA ILE A 241 -20.02 -0.24 -2.21
C ILE A 241 -20.79 0.77 -1.38
N GLU A 242 -20.08 1.72 -0.79
CA GLU A 242 -20.72 2.89 -0.18
C GLU A 242 -21.15 3.80 -1.33
N VAL A 243 -22.47 3.94 -1.51
CA VAL A 243 -23.03 4.85 -2.49
C VAL A 243 -23.54 6.09 -1.76
N GLN A 244 -22.95 7.23 -2.05
CA GLN A 244 -23.43 8.52 -1.56
C GLN A 244 -24.20 9.23 -2.67
N PHE A 245 -25.48 9.47 -2.45
CA PHE A 245 -26.27 10.30 -3.37
C PHE A 245 -25.97 11.79 -3.09
N LEU A 246 -25.50 12.48 -4.14
CA LEU A 246 -25.16 13.91 -4.05
C LEU A 246 -26.34 14.84 -4.40
N ILE A 247 -27.48 14.27 -4.81
CA ILE A 247 -28.69 15.01 -5.16
C ILE A 247 -29.85 14.64 -4.23
N SER A 248 -30.79 15.55 -4.05
CA SER A 248 -31.98 15.27 -3.25
C SER A 248 -32.84 14.18 -3.89
N SER A 249 -33.57 13.41 -3.05
CA SER A 249 -34.50 12.37 -3.53
C SER A 249 -35.50 12.89 -4.56
N HIS A 250 -36.00 14.11 -4.42
CA HIS A 250 -36.92 14.72 -5.39
C HIS A 250 -36.24 14.95 -6.76
N ALA A 251 -35.01 15.43 -6.78
CA ALA A 251 -34.25 15.60 -8.02
C ALA A 251 -33.89 14.26 -8.64
N LEU A 252 -33.62 13.23 -7.84
CA LEU A 252 -33.35 11.87 -8.29
C LEU A 252 -34.59 11.27 -9.00
N PHE A 253 -35.75 11.33 -8.39
CA PHE A 253 -36.99 10.81 -8.98
C PHE A 253 -37.34 11.53 -10.28
N LYS A 254 -37.20 12.84 -10.34
CA LYS A 254 -37.38 13.60 -11.56
C LYS A 254 -36.43 13.20 -12.70
N TYR A 255 -35.20 12.87 -12.34
CA TYR A 255 -34.20 12.36 -13.29
C TYR A 255 -34.58 10.97 -13.81
N LEU A 256 -35.04 10.07 -12.93
CA LEU A 256 -35.45 8.71 -13.29
C LEU A 256 -36.70 8.68 -14.19
N ASP A 257 -37.63 9.62 -14.05
CA ASP A 257 -38.79 9.75 -14.93
C ASP A 257 -38.38 9.97 -16.40
N SER A 258 -37.25 10.62 -16.62
CA SER A 258 -36.69 10.89 -17.92
C SER A 258 -35.66 9.86 -18.41
N HIS A 259 -35.12 8.99 -17.51
CA HIS A 259 -34.04 8.02 -17.80
C HIS A 259 -34.36 6.64 -17.21
N LYS A 260 -35.35 5.97 -17.82
CA LYS A 260 -35.89 4.68 -17.34
C LYS A 260 -34.85 3.54 -17.31
N ASP A 261 -33.80 3.63 -18.12
CA ASP A 261 -32.73 2.61 -18.17
C ASP A 261 -31.92 2.49 -16.87
N PHE A 262 -31.92 3.54 -16.05
CA PHE A 262 -31.26 3.55 -14.73
C PHE A 262 -32.17 3.16 -13.57
N ASP A 263 -33.49 3.03 -13.79
CA ASP A 263 -34.49 2.76 -12.75
C ASP A 263 -34.20 1.43 -12.00
N ILE A 264 -33.81 0.39 -12.72
CA ILE A 264 -33.49 -0.93 -12.16
C ILE A 264 -32.27 -0.87 -11.24
N ILE A 265 -31.21 -0.14 -11.66
CA ILE A 265 -29.97 -0.04 -10.88
C ILE A 265 -30.22 0.75 -9.59
N ILE A 266 -30.94 1.86 -9.68
CA ILE A 266 -31.22 2.72 -8.53
C ILE A 266 -32.20 2.05 -7.57
N LYS A 267 -33.20 1.34 -8.05
CA LYS A 267 -34.10 0.54 -7.20
C LYS A 267 -33.35 -0.57 -6.44
N SER A 268 -32.46 -1.30 -7.11
CA SER A 268 -31.66 -2.33 -6.43
C SER A 268 -30.71 -1.78 -5.34
N ILE A 269 -30.35 -0.49 -5.41
CA ILE A 269 -29.55 0.20 -4.40
C ILE A 269 -30.43 0.73 -3.26
N LEU A 270 -31.65 1.21 -3.58
CA LEU A 270 -32.55 1.83 -2.60
C LEU A 270 -33.39 0.82 -1.79
N GLU A 271 -33.74 -0.35 -2.37
CA GLU A 271 -34.54 -1.37 -1.69
C GLU A 271 -33.92 -1.86 -0.36
N PRO A 272 -32.60 -2.20 -0.28
CA PRO A 272 -31.97 -2.57 0.97
C PRO A 272 -31.96 -1.40 2.00
N MET A 273 -31.91 -0.15 1.54
CA MET A 273 -31.96 1.02 2.42
C MET A 273 -33.38 1.27 2.95
N ALA A 274 -34.41 1.00 2.18
CA ALA A 274 -35.81 1.14 2.61
C ALA A 274 -36.18 0.12 3.70
N GLU A 275 -35.70 -1.13 3.61
CA GLU A 275 -35.85 -2.13 4.66
C GLU A 275 -35.10 -1.72 5.93
N PHE A 276 -33.87 -1.21 5.82
CA PHE A 276 -33.09 -0.72 6.95
C PHE A 276 -33.76 0.47 7.63
N LEU A 277 -34.24 1.46 6.87
CA LEU A 277 -34.96 2.62 7.39
C LEU A 277 -36.32 2.24 8.04
N SER A 278 -37.04 1.27 7.49
CA SER A 278 -38.27 0.77 8.06
C SER A 278 -38.03 0.04 9.40
N THR A 279 -36.89 -0.67 9.52
CA THR A 279 -36.48 -1.35 10.75
C THR A 279 -36.03 -0.37 11.82
N VAL A 280 -35.28 0.67 11.45
CA VAL A 280 -34.84 1.74 12.36
C VAL A 280 -36.03 2.59 12.83
N LEU A 281 -36.98 2.91 11.96
CA LEU A 281 -38.20 3.64 12.34
C LEU A 281 -39.10 2.82 13.28
N LYS A 282 -39.18 1.51 13.13
CA LYS A 282 -39.92 0.64 14.08
C LYS A 282 -39.23 0.55 15.45
N LEU A 283 -37.91 0.73 15.52
CA LEU A 283 -37.15 0.77 16.79
C LEU A 283 -37.23 2.12 17.53
N ILE A 284 -37.57 3.19 16.84
CA ILE A 284 -37.71 4.56 17.43
C ILE A 284 -39.13 4.81 17.91
N VAL A 285 -40.14 4.06 17.45
CA VAL A 285 -41.55 4.23 17.77
C VAL A 285 -42.05 3.15 18.78
N ALA A 286 -41.18 2.21 19.19
CA ALA A 286 -41.43 1.25 20.26
C ALA A 286 -40.66 1.64 21.53
#